data_050499c70a5055593942b1ce8e9026c9
#
_entry.id   050499c70a5055593942b1ce8e9026c9
#
_cell.length_a   1.000
_cell.length_b   1.000
_cell.length_c   1.000
_cell.angle_alpha   90.00
_cell.angle_beta   90.00
_cell.angle_gamma   90.00
#
_symmetry.space_group_name_H-M   'P 1'
#
loop_
_entity.id
_entity.type
_entity.pdbx_description
1 polymer ?
#
loop_
_entity_poly.entity_id
_entity_poly.type
_entity_poly.pdbx_seq_one_letter_code
_entity_poly.pdbx_strand_id
1 'polypeptide(L)'
;MAAVSLWLLLMAPVDSKNAVTERVWRLRRRVLPQHTDHAGVMWHGAYLAWLEEARVEALQEVGLAYSELSARGLELPVVSLAINYRQALLHGDQVELLSRVERRSGLRLPWLSQFIAPNGAVAAEARVELVLVELSGGGAERRLIRQPPADLAAAIEQLNAGPNQDQSRAKGGV
;
A
#
# COMPACT_ATOMS: atom_id res chain seq x y z
N MET A 1 -0.91 20.72 -20.81
CA MET A 1 -2.26 20.52 -20.23
C MET A 1 -2.80 19.10 -20.43
N ALA A 2 -2.01 18.12 -20.86
CA ALA A 2 -2.47 16.73 -21.15
C ALA A 2 -2.17 15.71 -20.03
N ALA A 3 -1.37 16.05 -19.04
CA ALA A 3 -0.95 15.08 -18.00
C ALA A 3 -1.97 14.86 -16.87
N VAL A 4 -2.90 15.81 -16.66
CA VAL A 4 -3.89 15.73 -15.58
C VAL A 4 -5.05 14.79 -15.94
N SER A 5 -5.35 14.62 -17.23
CA SER A 5 -6.49 13.82 -17.70
C SER A 5 -6.24 12.31 -17.63
N LEU A 6 -4.99 11.87 -17.75
CA LEU A 6 -4.62 10.44 -17.67
C LEU A 6 -4.62 9.93 -16.22
N TRP A 7 -4.38 10.81 -15.26
CA TRP A 7 -4.40 10.51 -13.82
C TRP A 7 -5.82 10.21 -13.32
N LEU A 8 -6.81 10.95 -13.82
CA LEU A 8 -8.21 10.73 -13.47
C LEU A 8 -8.78 9.41 -14.02
N LEU A 9 -8.27 8.93 -15.15
CA LEU A 9 -8.73 7.68 -15.77
C LEU A 9 -8.17 6.43 -15.07
N LEU A 10 -7.00 6.54 -14.42
CA LEU A 10 -6.35 5.43 -13.67
C LEU A 10 -6.87 5.28 -12.23
N MET A 11 -7.60 6.27 -11.74
CA MET A 11 -8.21 6.32 -10.41
C MET A 11 -9.74 6.37 -10.52
N ALA A 12 -10.35 5.57 -11.42
CA ALA A 12 -11.80 5.41 -11.40
C ALA A 12 -12.21 4.95 -9.98
N PRO A 13 -13.21 5.61 -9.35
CA PRO A 13 -13.72 5.14 -8.06
C PRO A 13 -14.11 3.68 -8.24
N VAL A 14 -13.69 2.83 -7.31
CA VAL A 14 -14.21 1.46 -7.21
C VAL A 14 -15.71 1.63 -6.98
N ASP A 15 -16.49 1.46 -8.05
CA ASP A 15 -17.95 1.59 -8.00
C ASP A 15 -18.45 0.49 -7.08
N SER A 16 -19.01 0.86 -5.94
CA SER A 16 -19.50 -0.06 -4.90
C SER A 16 -20.62 -0.98 -5.39
N LYS A 17 -21.11 -0.79 -6.63
CA LYS A 17 -22.16 -1.59 -7.26
C LYS A 17 -21.67 -2.59 -8.30
N ASN A 18 -20.42 -2.51 -8.74
CA ASN A 18 -19.77 -3.50 -9.59
C ASN A 18 -18.60 -4.15 -8.83
N ALA A 19 -18.86 -4.67 -7.65
CA ALA A 19 -17.97 -5.55 -6.93
C ALA A 19 -17.84 -6.92 -7.66
N VAL A 20 -17.30 -6.92 -8.85
CA VAL A 20 -16.42 -7.98 -9.27
C VAL A 20 -15.26 -7.87 -8.29
N THR A 21 -15.20 -8.77 -7.37
CA THR A 21 -14.26 -8.92 -6.25
C THR A 21 -12.83 -8.53 -6.66
N GLU A 22 -12.55 -7.23 -6.76
CA GLU A 22 -11.16 -6.77 -6.85
C GLU A 22 -10.49 -7.21 -5.55
N ARG A 23 -9.54 -8.11 -5.68
CA ARG A 23 -8.74 -8.59 -4.57
C ARG A 23 -7.84 -7.46 -4.11
N VAL A 24 -8.30 -6.71 -3.12
CA VAL A 24 -7.58 -5.60 -2.52
C VAL A 24 -7.08 -6.00 -1.14
N TRP A 25 -5.86 -5.58 -0.82
CA TRP A 25 -5.29 -5.68 0.51
C TRP A 25 -6.01 -4.70 1.42
N ARG A 26 -6.44 -5.14 2.61
CA ARG A 26 -7.26 -4.34 3.53
C ARG A 26 -6.59 -4.20 4.88
N LEU A 27 -6.47 -2.96 5.33
CA LEU A 27 -6.07 -2.61 6.69
C LEU A 27 -7.18 -1.77 7.31
N ARG A 28 -7.68 -2.17 8.50
CA ARG A 28 -8.70 -1.41 9.24
C ARG A 28 -8.06 -0.79 10.47
N ARG A 29 -8.20 0.50 10.65
CA ARG A 29 -7.63 1.24 11.78
C ARG A 29 -8.62 2.28 12.28
N ARG A 30 -8.49 2.61 13.56
CA ARG A 30 -9.18 3.75 14.18
C ARG A 30 -8.21 4.91 14.29
N VAL A 31 -8.67 6.12 13.99
CA VAL A 31 -7.91 7.34 14.24
C VAL A 31 -7.86 7.57 15.75
N LEU A 32 -6.69 7.41 16.35
CA LEU A 32 -6.42 7.64 17.76
C LEU A 32 -5.84 9.04 18.01
N PRO A 33 -5.79 9.53 19.25
CA PRO A 33 -5.21 10.85 19.56
C PRO A 33 -3.80 11.05 18.98
N GLN A 34 -2.95 10.03 19.04
CA GLN A 34 -1.58 10.07 18.48
C GLN A 34 -1.52 10.23 16.96
N HIS A 35 -2.62 9.96 16.28
CA HIS A 35 -2.74 10.11 14.82
C HIS A 35 -3.28 11.46 14.40
N THR A 36 -3.58 12.36 15.36
CA THR A 36 -4.19 13.66 15.07
C THR A 36 -3.26 14.82 15.42
N ASP A 37 -3.48 15.95 14.74
CA ASP A 37 -2.93 17.23 15.11
C ASP A 37 -3.72 17.88 16.26
N HIS A 38 -3.37 19.13 16.61
CA HIS A 38 -4.03 19.89 17.67
C HIS A 38 -5.50 20.23 17.36
N ALA A 39 -5.93 20.11 16.10
CA ALA A 39 -7.32 20.33 15.68
C ALA A 39 -8.14 19.03 15.66
N GLY A 40 -7.56 17.89 16.05
CA GLY A 40 -8.22 16.60 16.04
C GLY A 40 -8.33 15.97 14.64
N VAL A 41 -7.61 16.52 13.66
CA VAL A 41 -7.55 16.01 12.28
C VAL A 41 -6.36 15.08 12.12
N MET A 42 -6.55 13.97 11.42
CA MET A 42 -5.48 13.02 11.13
C MET A 42 -4.34 13.72 10.37
N TRP A 43 -3.16 13.76 10.98
CA TRP A 43 -2.00 14.44 10.42
C TRP A 43 -1.28 13.57 9.36
N HIS A 44 -0.60 14.22 8.43
CA HIS A 44 -0.01 13.55 7.25
C HIS A 44 0.90 12.37 7.59
N GLY A 45 1.66 12.41 8.69
CA GLY A 45 2.55 11.30 9.07
C GLY A 45 1.80 10.03 9.46
N ALA A 46 0.56 10.14 10.00
CA ALA A 46 -0.24 8.98 10.30
C ALA A 46 -0.69 8.25 9.01
N TYR A 47 -0.97 8.98 7.92
CA TYR A 47 -1.23 8.36 6.61
C TYR A 47 -0.01 7.57 6.12
N LEU A 48 1.20 8.13 6.28
CA LEU A 48 2.43 7.45 5.88
C LEU A 48 2.66 6.18 6.68
N ALA A 49 2.46 6.22 7.99
CA ALA A 49 2.59 5.07 8.87
C ALA A 49 1.61 3.94 8.49
N TRP A 50 0.36 4.27 8.19
CA TRP A 50 -0.62 3.28 7.80
C TRP A 50 -0.38 2.71 6.39
N LEU A 51 0.14 3.50 5.46
CA LEU A 51 0.59 3.00 4.15
C LEU A 51 1.75 2.02 4.30
N GLU A 52 2.68 2.28 5.24
CA GLU A 52 3.78 1.36 5.57
C GLU A 52 3.24 0.07 6.17
N GLU A 53 2.37 0.17 7.18
CA GLU A 53 1.77 -0.97 7.87
C GLU A 53 0.99 -1.88 6.90
N ALA A 54 0.14 -1.31 6.04
CA ALA A 54 -0.61 -2.06 5.05
C ALA A 54 0.31 -2.83 4.09
N ARG A 55 1.44 -2.22 3.71
CA ARG A 55 2.45 -2.85 2.86
C ARG A 55 3.17 -3.98 3.57
N VAL A 56 3.58 -3.77 4.82
CA VAL A 56 4.24 -4.79 5.65
C VAL A 56 3.36 -6.02 5.80
N GLU A 57 2.08 -5.84 6.14
CA GLU A 57 1.14 -6.95 6.30
C GLU A 57 0.95 -7.72 4.98
N ALA A 58 0.75 -7.03 3.85
CA ALA A 58 0.57 -7.67 2.56
C ALA A 58 1.83 -8.44 2.11
N LEU A 59 3.02 -7.87 2.31
CA LEU A 59 4.29 -8.54 2.01
C LEU A 59 4.47 -9.80 2.86
N GLN A 60 4.14 -9.74 4.14
CA GLN A 60 4.23 -10.88 5.03
C GLN A 60 3.27 -12.00 4.61
N GLU A 61 2.06 -11.68 4.16
CA GLU A 61 1.09 -12.68 3.68
C GLU A 61 1.57 -13.46 2.45
N VAL A 62 2.40 -12.87 1.61
CA VAL A 62 2.97 -13.54 0.42
C VAL A 62 4.37 -14.12 0.66
N GLY A 63 4.82 -14.22 1.93
CA GLY A 63 6.13 -14.78 2.27
C GLY A 63 7.31 -13.84 1.96
N LEU A 64 7.08 -12.53 1.94
CA LEU A 64 8.11 -11.51 1.74
C LEU A 64 8.24 -10.60 2.99
N ALA A 65 8.29 -11.21 4.18
CA ALA A 65 8.53 -10.42 5.39
C ALA A 65 9.80 -9.59 5.26
N TYR A 66 9.78 -8.35 5.73
CA TYR A 66 10.95 -7.46 5.66
C TYR A 66 12.19 -8.06 6.34
N SER A 67 12.00 -8.80 7.44
CA SER A 67 13.09 -9.50 8.11
C SER A 67 13.76 -10.55 7.23
N GLU A 68 12.99 -11.27 6.42
CA GLU A 68 13.51 -12.27 5.48
C GLU A 68 14.21 -11.62 4.30
N LEU A 69 13.65 -10.55 3.75
CA LEU A 69 14.29 -9.75 2.71
C LEU A 69 15.64 -9.21 3.21
N SER A 70 15.64 -8.59 4.39
CA SER A 70 16.85 -8.03 5.00
C SER A 70 17.91 -9.10 5.27
N ALA A 71 17.53 -10.29 5.76
CA ALA A 71 18.45 -11.41 5.97
C ALA A 71 19.11 -11.88 4.67
N ARG A 72 18.45 -11.67 3.52
CA ARG A 72 18.97 -11.98 2.17
C ARG A 72 19.74 -10.80 1.56
N GLY A 73 19.93 -9.71 2.28
CA GLY A 73 20.52 -8.49 1.75
C GLY A 73 19.64 -7.78 0.71
N LEU A 74 18.32 -7.96 0.79
CA LEU A 74 17.35 -7.36 -0.12
C LEU A 74 16.52 -6.31 0.59
N GLU A 75 16.23 -5.21 -0.09
CA GLU A 75 15.36 -4.15 0.41
C GLU A 75 14.38 -3.69 -0.66
N LEU A 76 13.25 -3.13 -0.20
CA LEU A 76 12.23 -2.48 -1.03
C LEU A 76 12.06 -1.01 -0.62
N PRO A 77 13.05 -0.14 -0.89
CA PRO A 77 12.94 1.27 -0.56
C PRO A 77 11.86 1.97 -1.38
N VAL A 78 11.18 2.92 -0.73
CA VAL A 78 10.27 3.86 -1.38
C VAL A 78 11.10 4.88 -2.16
N VAL A 79 10.81 5.02 -3.46
CA VAL A 79 11.49 5.99 -4.34
C VAL A 79 10.57 7.13 -4.77
N SER A 80 9.26 6.96 -4.61
CA SER A 80 8.28 8.01 -4.88
C SER A 80 7.03 7.80 -4.02
N LEU A 81 6.45 8.88 -3.54
CA LEU A 81 5.21 8.88 -2.80
C LEU A 81 4.42 10.14 -3.15
N ALA A 82 3.14 9.96 -3.48
CA ALA A 82 2.20 11.04 -3.68
C ALA A 82 0.91 10.74 -2.92
N ILE A 83 0.37 11.72 -2.20
CA ILE A 83 -0.92 11.62 -1.51
C ILE A 83 -1.77 12.81 -1.90
N ASN A 84 -3.05 12.53 -2.21
CA ASN A 84 -4.08 13.52 -2.44
C ASN A 84 -5.15 13.40 -1.34
N TYR A 85 -5.30 14.43 -0.55
CA TYR A 85 -6.31 14.52 0.50
C TYR A 85 -7.61 15.11 -0.07
N ARG A 86 -8.74 14.46 0.20
CA ARG A 86 -10.07 14.86 -0.29
C ARG A 86 -11.00 15.30 0.82
N GLN A 87 -10.94 14.63 1.97
CA GLN A 87 -11.66 15.02 3.18
C GLN A 87 -10.84 14.71 4.43
N ALA A 88 -11.09 15.44 5.50
CA ALA A 88 -10.47 15.20 6.79
C ALA A 88 -10.95 13.86 7.39
N LEU A 89 -10.03 13.15 8.01
CA LEU A 89 -10.31 12.05 8.92
C LEU A 89 -10.12 12.58 10.34
N LEU A 90 -11.09 12.32 11.22
CA LEU A 90 -11.14 12.87 12.56
C LEU A 90 -10.83 11.82 13.62
N HIS A 91 -10.44 12.27 14.80
CA HIS A 91 -10.29 11.38 15.95
C HIS A 91 -11.55 10.52 16.15
N GLY A 92 -11.35 9.23 16.30
CA GLY A 92 -12.42 8.24 16.50
C GLY A 92 -12.92 7.57 15.22
N ASP A 93 -12.63 8.13 14.04
CA ASP A 93 -13.04 7.56 12.76
C ASP A 93 -12.49 6.15 12.56
N GLN A 94 -13.35 5.24 12.11
CA GLN A 94 -12.96 3.94 11.60
C GLN A 94 -12.63 4.07 10.12
N VAL A 95 -11.41 3.78 9.75
CA VAL A 95 -10.90 3.94 8.38
C VAL A 95 -10.53 2.58 7.82
N GLU A 96 -10.92 2.33 6.59
CA GLU A 96 -10.49 1.19 5.83
C GLU A 96 -9.47 1.65 4.77
N LEU A 97 -8.24 1.15 4.85
CA LEU A 97 -7.22 1.37 3.84
C LEU A 97 -7.25 0.20 2.86
N LEU A 98 -7.61 0.51 1.63
CA LEU A 98 -7.68 -0.43 0.51
C LEU A 98 -6.45 -0.24 -0.38
N SER A 99 -5.66 -1.28 -0.57
CA SER A 99 -4.44 -1.22 -1.38
C SER A 99 -4.44 -2.27 -2.48
N ARG A 100 -3.93 -1.91 -3.64
CA ARG A 100 -3.63 -2.83 -4.73
C ARG A 100 -2.21 -2.60 -5.22
N VAL A 101 -1.58 -3.67 -5.64
CA VAL A 101 -0.24 -3.63 -6.24
C VAL A 101 -0.40 -3.76 -7.74
N GLU A 102 0.15 -2.82 -8.49
CA GLU A 102 0.14 -2.88 -9.95
C GLU A 102 1.34 -3.69 -10.46
N ARG A 103 1.23 -4.17 -11.69
CA ARG A 103 2.36 -4.82 -12.35
C ARG A 103 3.54 -3.87 -12.42
N ARG A 104 4.72 -4.42 -12.24
CA ARG A 104 5.96 -3.65 -12.32
C ARG A 104 6.04 -2.85 -13.62
N SER A 105 6.35 -1.57 -13.48
CA SER A 105 6.67 -0.68 -14.60
C SER A 105 8.19 -0.46 -14.61
N GLY A 106 8.89 -1.19 -15.47
CA GLY A 106 10.35 -1.21 -15.47
C GLY A 106 10.90 -1.77 -14.15
N LEU A 107 11.58 -0.92 -13.37
CA LEU A 107 12.13 -1.30 -12.05
C LEU A 107 11.18 -1.01 -10.88
N ARG A 108 10.11 -0.25 -11.11
CA ARG A 108 9.20 0.21 -10.06
C ARG A 108 8.08 -0.79 -9.80
N LEU A 109 7.74 -0.96 -8.53
CA LEU A 109 6.59 -1.70 -8.04
C LEU A 109 5.58 -0.69 -7.46
N PRO A 110 4.54 -0.32 -8.23
CA PRO A 110 3.58 0.67 -7.79
C PRO A 110 2.53 0.08 -6.85
N TRP A 111 2.22 0.81 -5.77
CA TRP A 111 1.14 0.56 -4.82
C TRP A 111 0.16 1.71 -4.88
N LEU A 112 -1.11 1.39 -5.11
CA LEU A 112 -2.21 2.34 -5.08
C LEU A 112 -3.06 2.06 -3.85
N SER A 113 -3.36 3.10 -3.08
CA SER A 113 -4.11 2.97 -1.84
C SER A 113 -5.18 4.04 -1.73
N GLN A 114 -6.32 3.66 -1.15
CA GLN A 114 -7.45 4.56 -0.85
C GLN A 114 -7.80 4.44 0.63
N PHE A 115 -7.90 5.57 1.30
CA PHE A 115 -8.40 5.69 2.67
C PHE A 115 -9.89 5.94 2.61
N ILE A 116 -10.68 4.98 3.06
CA ILE A 116 -12.15 5.04 3.05
C ILE A 116 -12.61 5.50 4.43
N ALA A 117 -13.31 6.62 4.45
CA ALA A 117 -13.88 7.20 5.65
C ALA A 117 -15.12 6.42 6.13
N PRO A 118 -15.62 6.65 7.36
CA PRO A 118 -16.80 5.96 7.89
C PRO A 118 -18.07 6.14 7.06
N ASN A 119 -18.18 7.23 6.31
CA ASN A 119 -19.29 7.49 5.39
C ASN A 119 -19.17 6.79 4.04
N GLY A 120 -18.11 5.96 3.84
CA GLY A 120 -17.84 5.26 2.59
C GLY A 120 -17.15 6.12 1.51
N ALA A 121 -16.90 7.39 1.77
CA ALA A 121 -16.19 8.24 0.81
C ALA A 121 -14.67 8.04 0.86
N VAL A 122 -14.00 8.30 -0.27
CA VAL A 122 -12.53 8.31 -0.32
C VAL A 122 -12.02 9.57 0.35
N ALA A 123 -11.38 9.43 1.51
CA ALA A 123 -10.79 10.52 2.26
C ALA A 123 -9.42 10.94 1.72
N ALA A 124 -8.62 9.97 1.27
CA ALA A 124 -7.34 10.23 0.64
C ALA A 124 -6.99 9.11 -0.35
N GLU A 125 -6.16 9.46 -1.33
CA GLU A 125 -5.58 8.51 -2.28
C GLU A 125 -4.08 8.64 -2.26
N ALA A 126 -3.38 7.50 -2.33
CA ALA A 126 -1.92 7.48 -2.33
C ALA A 126 -1.38 6.58 -3.44
N ARG A 127 -0.26 7.00 -4.01
CA ARG A 127 0.59 6.19 -4.87
C ARG A 127 1.98 6.13 -4.26
N VAL A 128 2.44 4.92 -3.98
CA VAL A 128 3.79 4.65 -3.48
C VAL A 128 4.51 3.80 -4.52
N GLU A 129 5.73 4.16 -4.87
CA GLU A 129 6.55 3.37 -5.79
C GLU A 129 7.79 2.88 -5.06
N LEU A 130 8.01 1.58 -5.12
CA LEU A 130 9.18 0.92 -4.56
C LEU A 130 10.08 0.40 -5.67
N VAL A 131 11.34 0.15 -5.32
CA VAL A 131 12.27 -0.58 -6.17
C VAL A 131 12.90 -1.70 -5.36
N LEU A 132 13.28 -2.79 -6.03
CA LEU A 132 14.01 -3.86 -5.39
C LEU A 132 15.51 -3.57 -5.51
N VAL A 133 16.21 -3.58 -4.38
CA VAL A 133 17.66 -3.41 -4.31
C VAL A 133 18.32 -4.55 -3.56
N GLU A 134 19.54 -4.86 -3.96
CA GLU A 134 20.45 -5.74 -3.26
C GLU A 134 21.51 -4.91 -2.54
N LEU A 135 21.78 -5.27 -1.30
CA LEU A 135 22.83 -4.67 -0.48
C LEU A 135 24.11 -5.46 -0.64
N SER A 136 25.22 -4.75 -0.81
CA SER A 136 26.58 -5.30 -0.81
C SER A 136 27.49 -4.46 0.07
N GLY A 137 28.72 -4.92 0.27
CA GLY A 137 29.71 -4.17 1.06
C GLY A 137 29.27 -3.86 2.49
N GLY A 138 28.58 -4.79 3.18
CA GLY A 138 28.06 -4.54 4.53
C GLY A 138 26.92 -3.53 4.59
N GLY A 139 26.17 -3.34 3.49
CA GLY A 139 25.06 -2.40 3.39
C GLY A 139 25.45 -1.01 2.85
N ALA A 140 26.71 -0.79 2.52
CA ALA A 140 27.19 0.49 2.00
C ALA A 140 26.77 0.74 0.55
N GLU A 141 26.61 -0.31 -0.24
CA GLU A 141 26.26 -0.23 -1.65
C GLU A 141 24.85 -0.80 -1.89
N ARG A 142 24.09 -0.12 -2.77
CA ARG A 142 22.74 -0.54 -3.20
C ARG A 142 22.71 -0.71 -4.69
N ARG A 143 22.38 -1.92 -5.15
CA ARG A 143 22.27 -2.25 -6.56
C ARG A 143 20.82 -2.57 -6.92
N LEU A 144 20.27 -1.88 -7.91
CA LEU A 144 18.94 -2.12 -8.44
C LEU A 144 18.84 -3.50 -9.09
N ILE A 145 17.86 -4.30 -8.68
CA ILE A 145 17.59 -5.63 -9.25
C ILE A 145 16.56 -5.49 -10.39
N ARG A 146 17.03 -5.74 -11.62
CA ARG A 146 16.17 -5.72 -12.80
C ARG A 146 15.30 -6.96 -12.91
N GLN A 147 15.88 -8.13 -12.61
CA GLN A 147 15.22 -9.43 -12.63
C GLN A 147 15.27 -10.01 -11.21
N PRO A 148 14.13 -10.03 -10.50
CA PRO A 148 14.06 -10.67 -9.18
C PRO A 148 14.39 -12.15 -9.27
N PRO A 149 14.95 -12.78 -8.22
CA PRO A 149 14.97 -14.21 -8.08
C PRO A 149 13.57 -14.83 -8.25
N ALA A 150 13.49 -16.09 -8.70
CA ALA A 150 12.22 -16.72 -9.10
C ALA A 150 11.18 -16.74 -7.97
N ASP A 151 11.60 -17.02 -6.74
CA ASP A 151 10.75 -17.01 -5.55
C ASP A 151 10.18 -15.61 -5.28
N LEU A 152 11.01 -14.59 -5.40
CA LEU A 152 10.61 -13.20 -5.21
C LEU A 152 9.67 -12.74 -6.33
N ALA A 153 9.93 -13.14 -7.56
CA ALA A 153 9.05 -12.87 -8.69
C ALA A 153 7.66 -13.50 -8.48
N ALA A 154 7.60 -14.76 -8.01
CA ALA A 154 6.34 -15.44 -7.70
C ALA A 154 5.56 -14.73 -6.59
N ALA A 155 6.22 -14.27 -5.52
CA ALA A 155 5.58 -13.54 -4.45
C ALA A 155 5.07 -12.15 -4.91
N ILE A 156 5.80 -11.47 -5.81
CA ILE A 156 5.32 -10.20 -6.43
C ILE A 156 4.07 -10.46 -7.28
N GLU A 157 4.00 -11.57 -8.02
CA GLU A 157 2.79 -11.95 -8.76
C GLU A 157 1.60 -12.22 -7.81
N GLN A 158 1.83 -12.81 -6.64
CA GLN A 158 0.78 -12.98 -5.63
C GLN A 158 0.32 -11.65 -5.06
N LEU A 159 1.25 -10.69 -4.82
CA LEU A 159 0.88 -9.34 -4.42
C LEU A 159 -0.03 -8.66 -5.43
N ASN A 160 0.28 -8.80 -6.73
CA ASN A 160 -0.54 -8.23 -7.81
C ASN A 160 -1.91 -8.91 -7.91
N ALA A 161 -1.97 -10.21 -7.60
CA ALA A 161 -3.22 -10.97 -7.60
C ALA A 161 -4.14 -10.62 -6.42
N GLY A 162 -3.58 -10.00 -5.37
CA GLY A 162 -4.27 -9.69 -4.12
C GLY A 162 -4.45 -10.89 -3.18
N PRO A 163 -5.06 -10.67 -2.01
CA PRO A 163 -5.19 -11.69 -0.96
C PRO A 163 -6.02 -12.89 -1.40
N ASN A 164 -5.73 -14.09 -0.85
CA ASN A 164 -6.52 -15.28 -1.07
C ASN A 164 -7.90 -15.15 -0.38
N GLN A 165 -8.97 -15.62 -1.05
CA GLN A 165 -10.36 -15.47 -0.57
C GLN A 165 -10.64 -16.13 0.78
N ASP A 166 -9.91 -17.18 1.17
CA ASP A 166 -10.11 -17.90 2.42
C ASP A 166 -9.66 -17.11 3.67
N GLN A 167 -8.71 -16.20 3.52
CA GLN A 167 -8.16 -15.44 4.65
C GLN A 167 -8.94 -14.14 4.95
N SER A 168 -9.71 -13.63 3.99
CA SER A 168 -10.51 -12.41 4.18
C SER A 168 -11.68 -12.60 5.17
N ARG A 169 -12.15 -13.85 5.38
CA ARG A 169 -13.23 -14.21 6.32
C ARG A 169 -12.75 -14.33 7.76
N ALA A 170 -11.49 -14.66 8.01
CA ALA A 170 -10.98 -14.91 9.35
C ALA A 170 -10.64 -13.62 10.13
N LYS A 171 -10.32 -12.51 9.47
CA LYS A 171 -9.97 -11.24 10.11
C LYS A 171 -11.17 -10.29 10.36
N GLY A 172 -12.40 -10.72 10.05
CA GLY A 172 -13.62 -9.93 10.21
C GLY A 172 -14.40 -10.15 11.49
N GLY A 173 -13.91 -10.96 12.42
CA GLY A 173 -14.59 -11.33 13.66
C GLY A 173 -13.76 -11.04 14.88
N VAL A 174 -13.77 -9.82 15.38
CA VAL A 174 -13.70 -9.43 16.81
C VAL A 174 -14.21 -7.99 16.92
#